data_1a958f4d7712b9e2849fd8503451a6ad
#
_entry.id   1a958f4d7712b9e2849fd8503451a6ad
#
_cell.length_a   1.000
_cell.length_b   1.000
_cell.length_c   1.000
_cell.angle_alpha   90.00
_cell.angle_beta   90.00
_cell.angle_gamma   90.00
#
_symmetry.space_group_name_H-M   'P 1'
#
loop_
_entity.id
_entity.type
_entity.pdbx_description
1 polymer ?
#
loop_
_entity_poly.entity_id
_entity_poly.type
_entity_poly.pdbx_seq_one_letter_code
_entity_poly.pdbx_strand_id
1 'polypeptide(L)'
;MNRAIRNVSVFVFVLIAILLVNLTWIQGFQTDTYAHNSRNARQYFETKSVPRGQITAGGQILAQSTPDEDGYYQRAYPTAPAAYGSVIGYLSDRYGAAGIEQSQNSILDGTDDSLLPSQVWDTLTGKEKRGANVELTLNPTVQQTAYDQLSNAGYSGSVVALRPSTGEILGMASTPSYDPEAVSSSDSEAADATFEALQNDENAPLLNRSTQQTQPPGSTFKLITTATALADGDSADTMVTGAPQITLPDGTTTLENYGGSSCGADQVTLRTAFEKSCNTSFVDLSQRHGTDAFKETAKAFGIGEEDTFDHVGLPVQDSTVGEIPDASALAQSSIGQRDVALTPLQNAVIAATIANGGKRMEPHLVKEVTGADLKPLSTTKPNEVNQAIDGDIASQLTDLMKDAETYAGGTMGLASKTGTAEHGVDSRNSNPHAWYVAFAPEGDVAVAVLVENGGDRGQAATGGAVAGPIGRAVIQAALQEAQ
;
A
#
# COMPACT_ATOMS: atom_id res chain seq x y z
N MET A 1 -51.77 8.62 -58.58
CA MET A 1 -50.32 8.61 -58.28
C MET A 1 -49.65 7.47 -59.03
N ASN A 2 -48.67 7.74 -59.87
CA ASN A 2 -48.02 6.76 -60.74
C ASN A 2 -47.35 5.66 -59.87
N ARG A 3 -47.53 4.37 -60.22
CA ARG A 3 -46.98 3.22 -59.49
C ARG A 3 -45.47 3.37 -59.24
N ALA A 4 -44.76 3.97 -60.20
CA ALA A 4 -43.32 4.24 -60.07
C ALA A 4 -43.01 5.22 -58.93
N ILE A 5 -43.75 6.31 -58.79
CA ILE A 5 -43.57 7.30 -57.71
C ILE A 5 -43.84 6.69 -56.35
N ARG A 6 -44.87 5.87 -56.22
CA ARG A 6 -45.19 5.16 -54.98
C ARG A 6 -44.07 4.19 -54.57
N ASN A 7 -43.53 3.43 -55.52
CA ASN A 7 -42.42 2.49 -55.22
C ASN A 7 -41.16 3.20 -54.81
N VAL A 8 -40.82 4.32 -55.45
CA VAL A 8 -39.68 5.15 -55.02
C VAL A 8 -39.88 5.76 -53.65
N SER A 9 -41.10 6.26 -53.34
CA SER A 9 -41.40 6.79 -52.02
C SER A 9 -41.28 5.71 -50.92
N VAL A 10 -41.81 4.51 -51.18
CA VAL A 10 -41.69 3.38 -50.23
C VAL A 10 -40.20 3.01 -50.03
N PHE A 11 -39.41 2.96 -51.10
CA PHE A 11 -37.99 2.65 -51.00
C PHE A 11 -37.24 3.69 -50.16
N VAL A 12 -37.50 5.01 -50.36
CA VAL A 12 -36.93 6.08 -49.56
C VAL A 12 -37.32 5.97 -48.08
N PHE A 13 -38.58 5.67 -47.77
CA PHE A 13 -39.05 5.44 -46.39
C PHE A 13 -38.34 4.27 -45.73
N VAL A 14 -38.13 3.18 -46.47
CA VAL A 14 -37.38 2.01 -45.95
C VAL A 14 -35.93 2.38 -45.66
N LEU A 15 -35.26 3.15 -46.54
CA LEU A 15 -33.88 3.62 -46.25
C LEU A 15 -33.82 4.53 -45.02
N ILE A 16 -34.80 5.44 -44.87
CA ILE A 16 -34.85 6.32 -43.68
C ILE A 16 -35.09 5.47 -42.42
N ALA A 17 -35.97 4.49 -42.47
CA ALA A 17 -36.20 3.61 -41.35
C ALA A 17 -34.95 2.81 -40.93
N ILE A 18 -34.23 2.26 -41.91
CA ILE A 18 -32.94 1.57 -41.69
C ILE A 18 -31.91 2.52 -41.04
N LEU A 19 -31.82 3.75 -41.54
CA LEU A 19 -30.92 4.77 -41.02
C LEU A 19 -31.26 5.12 -39.55
N LEU A 20 -32.54 5.32 -39.26
CA LEU A 20 -33.00 5.61 -37.90
C LEU A 20 -32.73 4.44 -36.93
N VAL A 21 -33.00 3.20 -37.37
CA VAL A 21 -32.68 2.00 -36.55
C VAL A 21 -31.19 1.91 -36.27
N ASN A 22 -30.36 2.14 -37.30
CA ASN A 22 -28.89 2.14 -37.14
C ASN A 22 -28.43 3.25 -36.20
N LEU A 23 -28.94 4.46 -36.33
CA LEU A 23 -28.62 5.60 -35.47
C LEU A 23 -29.01 5.33 -34.01
N THR A 24 -30.22 4.77 -33.83
CA THR A 24 -30.68 4.37 -32.48
C THR A 24 -29.81 3.27 -31.88
N TRP A 25 -29.42 2.29 -32.70
CA TRP A 25 -28.50 1.24 -32.27
C TRP A 25 -27.14 1.79 -31.84
N ILE A 26 -26.53 2.67 -32.63
CA ILE A 26 -25.25 3.31 -32.34
C ILE A 26 -25.37 4.16 -31.07
N GLN A 27 -26.41 5.00 -30.97
CA GLN A 27 -26.60 5.91 -29.83
C GLN A 27 -27.05 5.21 -28.55
N GLY A 28 -27.78 4.09 -28.64
CA GLY A 28 -28.30 3.37 -27.47
C GLY A 28 -27.40 2.26 -26.97
N PHE A 29 -26.60 1.63 -27.84
CA PHE A 29 -25.86 0.41 -27.48
C PHE A 29 -24.36 0.44 -27.79
N GLN A 30 -23.88 1.41 -28.57
CA GLN A 30 -22.48 1.48 -28.97
C GLN A 30 -21.81 2.83 -28.65
N THR A 31 -22.50 3.72 -27.94
CA THR A 31 -21.98 5.04 -27.58
C THR A 31 -20.65 4.92 -26.85
N ASP A 32 -20.60 4.05 -25.85
CA ASP A 32 -19.38 3.84 -25.03
C ASP A 32 -18.23 3.23 -25.86
N THR A 33 -18.55 2.31 -26.77
CA THR A 33 -17.52 1.68 -27.64
C THR A 33 -16.89 2.69 -28.59
N TYR A 34 -17.66 3.62 -29.14
CA TYR A 34 -17.17 4.67 -30.03
C TYR A 34 -16.56 5.85 -29.27
N ALA A 35 -17.10 6.16 -28.09
CA ALA A 35 -16.54 7.18 -27.20
C ALA A 35 -15.11 6.81 -26.77
N HIS A 36 -14.87 5.55 -26.38
CA HIS A 36 -13.56 5.07 -25.90
C HIS A 36 -12.65 4.54 -27.04
N ASN A 37 -12.96 4.82 -28.28
CA ASN A 37 -12.10 4.42 -29.40
C ASN A 37 -10.85 5.30 -29.44
N SER A 38 -9.66 4.70 -29.44
CA SER A 38 -8.36 5.39 -29.48
C SER A 38 -8.16 6.30 -30.71
N ARG A 39 -9.02 6.19 -31.74
CA ARG A 39 -9.02 7.06 -32.94
C ARG A 39 -10.00 8.22 -32.81
N ASN A 40 -10.71 8.37 -31.69
CA ASN A 40 -11.68 9.45 -31.49
C ASN A 40 -10.96 10.72 -30.98
N ALA A 41 -10.36 11.47 -31.89
CA ALA A 41 -9.69 12.73 -31.56
C ALA A 41 -10.61 13.78 -30.88
N ARG A 42 -11.93 13.70 -31.09
CA ARG A 42 -12.87 14.65 -30.48
C ARG A 42 -12.92 14.47 -28.96
N GLN A 43 -12.95 13.24 -28.50
CA GLN A 43 -12.95 12.95 -27.05
C GLN A 43 -11.65 13.45 -26.38
N TYR A 44 -10.52 13.30 -27.04
CA TYR A 44 -9.25 13.82 -26.58
C TYR A 44 -9.30 15.35 -26.35
N PHE A 45 -9.82 16.11 -27.31
CA PHE A 45 -9.96 17.57 -27.18
C PHE A 45 -11.01 17.96 -26.15
N GLU A 46 -12.14 17.23 -26.07
CA GLU A 46 -13.19 17.47 -25.06
C GLU A 46 -12.65 17.25 -23.65
N THR A 47 -11.89 16.19 -23.44
CA THR A 47 -11.26 15.90 -22.12
C THR A 47 -10.25 16.99 -21.73
N LYS A 48 -9.44 17.45 -22.68
CA LYS A 48 -8.46 18.53 -22.45
C LYS A 48 -9.07 19.93 -22.34
N SER A 49 -10.31 20.12 -22.74
CA SER A 49 -11.01 21.40 -22.57
C SER A 49 -11.57 21.62 -21.16
N VAL A 50 -11.63 20.56 -20.33
CA VAL A 50 -12.12 20.61 -18.96
C VAL A 50 -10.94 20.55 -18.01
N PRO A 51 -10.76 21.54 -17.10
CA PRO A 51 -9.69 21.47 -16.12
C PRO A 51 -9.98 20.35 -15.12
N ARG A 52 -9.08 19.37 -15.08
CA ARG A 52 -9.10 18.27 -14.15
C ARG A 52 -8.84 18.77 -12.72
N GLY A 53 -9.54 18.23 -11.74
CA GLY A 53 -9.40 18.60 -10.33
C GLY A 53 -7.98 18.42 -9.80
N GLN A 54 -7.67 19.09 -8.73
CA GLN A 54 -6.37 19.00 -8.06
C GLN A 54 -6.30 17.72 -7.19
N ILE A 55 -5.08 17.18 -7.06
CA ILE A 55 -4.72 16.23 -5.99
C ILE A 55 -3.85 17.00 -5.02
N THR A 56 -4.25 17.00 -3.75
CA THR A 56 -3.57 17.73 -2.67
C THR A 56 -3.27 16.82 -1.48
N ALA A 57 -2.27 17.19 -0.67
CA ALA A 57 -2.00 16.56 0.62
C ALA A 57 -1.42 17.61 1.58
N GLY A 58 -1.99 17.74 2.77
CA GLY A 58 -1.52 18.69 3.79
C GLY A 58 -1.38 20.13 3.28
N GLY A 59 -2.28 20.57 2.40
CA GLY A 59 -2.26 21.91 1.79
C GLY A 59 -1.27 22.07 0.62
N GLN A 60 -0.51 21.06 0.25
CA GLN A 60 0.38 21.08 -0.91
C GLN A 60 -0.34 20.54 -2.15
N ILE A 61 -0.11 21.17 -3.30
CA ILE A 61 -0.64 20.73 -4.59
C ILE A 61 0.31 19.68 -5.18
N LEU A 62 -0.14 18.44 -5.27
CA LEU A 62 0.64 17.33 -5.82
C LEU A 62 0.42 17.19 -7.33
N ALA A 63 -0.81 17.42 -7.79
CA ALA A 63 -1.14 17.42 -9.20
C ALA A 63 -2.21 18.48 -9.50
N GLN A 64 -2.06 19.18 -10.62
CA GLN A 64 -3.00 20.21 -11.08
C GLN A 64 -3.08 20.27 -12.59
N SER A 65 -4.12 20.95 -13.12
CA SER A 65 -4.25 21.25 -14.55
C SER A 65 -3.80 22.69 -14.80
N THR A 66 -2.92 22.86 -15.79
CA THR A 66 -2.45 24.17 -16.27
C THR A 66 -2.85 24.37 -17.72
N PRO A 67 -3.43 25.52 -18.12
CA PRO A 67 -3.76 25.76 -19.53
C PRO A 67 -2.48 25.98 -20.35
N ASP A 68 -2.47 25.46 -21.57
CA ASP A 68 -1.46 25.76 -22.57
C ASP A 68 -1.83 27.03 -23.41
N GLU A 69 -1.03 27.36 -24.41
CA GLU A 69 -1.23 28.54 -25.28
C GLU A 69 -2.52 28.46 -26.12
N ASP A 70 -3.00 27.26 -26.41
CA ASP A 70 -4.22 26.99 -27.19
C ASP A 70 -5.47 26.88 -26.28
N GLY A 71 -5.30 26.98 -24.95
CA GLY A 71 -6.37 26.90 -23.97
C GLY A 71 -6.75 25.48 -23.56
N TYR A 72 -5.97 24.47 -23.94
CA TYR A 72 -6.11 23.10 -23.47
C TYR A 72 -5.36 22.89 -22.17
N TYR A 73 -5.88 22.02 -21.30
CA TYR A 73 -5.30 21.76 -20.00
C TYR A 73 -4.30 20.60 -20.05
N GLN A 74 -3.11 20.85 -19.53
CA GLN A 74 -2.05 19.85 -19.32
C GLN A 74 -1.95 19.51 -17.85
N ARG A 75 -1.62 18.25 -17.52
CA ARG A 75 -1.38 17.81 -16.15
C ARG A 75 0.03 18.18 -15.72
N ALA A 76 0.16 18.76 -14.53
CA ALA A 76 1.43 19.17 -13.94
C ALA A 76 1.55 18.64 -12.49
N TYR A 77 2.77 18.30 -12.06
CA TYR A 77 3.09 17.71 -10.76
C TYR A 77 4.13 18.56 -10.02
N PRO A 78 3.73 19.71 -9.45
CA PRO A 78 4.64 20.76 -9.02
C PRO A 78 5.43 20.43 -7.74
N THR A 79 4.99 19.46 -6.92
CA THR A 79 5.55 19.25 -5.58
C THR A 79 6.21 17.87 -5.48
N ALA A 80 7.53 17.85 -5.32
CA ALA A 80 8.34 16.66 -5.04
C ALA A 80 7.90 15.40 -5.83
N PRO A 81 7.80 15.48 -7.17
CA PRO A 81 7.09 14.48 -7.96
C PRO A 81 7.59 13.05 -7.75
N ALA A 82 8.91 12.84 -7.59
CA ALA A 82 9.46 11.52 -7.35
C ALA A 82 9.07 10.93 -5.98
N ALA A 83 8.89 11.76 -4.94
CA ALA A 83 8.48 11.28 -3.62
C ALA A 83 7.02 10.81 -3.59
N TYR A 84 6.19 11.32 -4.48
CA TYR A 84 4.77 10.99 -4.57
C TYR A 84 4.41 10.12 -5.77
N GLY A 85 5.32 9.93 -6.73
CA GLY A 85 5.06 9.28 -8.01
C GLY A 85 4.42 7.91 -7.90
N SER A 86 4.88 7.08 -6.97
CA SER A 86 4.33 5.73 -6.74
C SER A 86 2.89 5.73 -6.20
N VAL A 87 2.43 6.84 -5.58
CA VAL A 87 1.07 6.97 -5.03
C VAL A 87 0.16 7.72 -5.98
N ILE A 88 0.53 8.95 -6.38
CA ILE A 88 -0.33 9.75 -7.25
C ILE A 88 -0.40 9.17 -8.65
N GLY A 89 0.63 8.47 -9.10
CA GLY A 89 0.72 7.95 -10.45
C GLY A 89 0.97 9.06 -11.47
N TYR A 90 0.54 8.84 -12.69
CA TYR A 90 0.62 9.79 -13.81
C TYR A 90 -0.69 9.82 -14.60
N LEU A 91 -0.88 10.88 -15.37
CA LEU A 91 -1.89 10.99 -16.43
C LEU A 91 -1.18 11.29 -17.75
N SER A 92 -1.15 10.31 -18.64
CA SER A 92 -0.48 10.40 -19.93
C SER A 92 -1.48 10.21 -21.08
N ASP A 93 -1.35 11.02 -22.12
CA ASP A 93 -2.15 10.88 -23.33
C ASP A 93 -1.89 9.56 -24.08
N ARG A 94 -0.75 8.94 -23.84
CA ARG A 94 -0.30 7.72 -24.53
C ARG A 94 -0.38 6.46 -23.69
N TYR A 95 -0.10 6.59 -22.39
CA TYR A 95 0.03 5.47 -21.46
C TYR A 95 -1.13 5.38 -20.47
N GLY A 96 -2.15 6.25 -20.64
CA GLY A 96 -3.31 6.30 -19.76
C GLY A 96 -2.98 6.88 -18.39
N ALA A 97 -3.56 6.33 -17.34
CA ALA A 97 -3.37 6.79 -15.98
C ALA A 97 -2.95 5.66 -15.05
N ALA A 98 -2.26 6.00 -13.97
CA ALA A 98 -1.88 5.09 -12.90
C ALA A 98 -2.13 5.73 -11.53
N GLY A 99 -2.05 4.95 -10.45
CA GLY A 99 -2.17 5.46 -9.08
C GLY A 99 -3.49 6.16 -8.80
N ILE A 100 -3.45 7.20 -7.98
CA ILE A 100 -4.64 8.02 -7.63
C ILE A 100 -5.22 8.72 -8.86
N GLU A 101 -4.40 9.10 -9.85
CA GLU A 101 -4.89 9.64 -11.13
C GLU A 101 -5.85 8.67 -11.83
N GLN A 102 -5.60 7.37 -11.72
CA GLN A 102 -6.45 6.33 -12.30
C GLN A 102 -7.66 6.03 -11.41
N SER A 103 -7.45 5.77 -10.12
CA SER A 103 -8.52 5.32 -9.23
C SER A 103 -9.56 6.42 -8.95
N GLN A 104 -9.16 7.69 -9.02
CA GLN A 104 -10.04 8.84 -8.84
C GLN A 104 -10.35 9.55 -10.17
N ASN A 105 -10.22 8.81 -11.30
CA ASN A 105 -10.34 9.43 -12.62
C ASN A 105 -11.67 10.14 -12.83
N SER A 106 -12.80 9.48 -12.53
CA SER A 106 -14.16 10.03 -12.74
C SER A 106 -14.44 11.27 -11.86
N ILE A 107 -13.87 11.28 -10.65
CA ILE A 107 -13.95 12.45 -9.75
C ILE A 107 -13.15 13.61 -10.33
N LEU A 108 -11.89 13.33 -10.70
CA LEU A 108 -10.94 14.33 -11.16
C LEU A 108 -11.32 14.94 -12.52
N ASP A 109 -11.90 14.17 -13.44
CA ASP A 109 -12.36 14.68 -14.75
C ASP A 109 -13.81 15.20 -14.74
N GLY A 110 -14.51 15.03 -13.59
CA GLY A 110 -15.88 15.52 -13.41
C GLY A 110 -16.93 14.67 -14.13
N THR A 111 -16.68 13.38 -14.36
CA THR A 111 -17.66 12.47 -14.96
C THR A 111 -18.41 11.62 -13.94
N ASP A 112 -18.02 11.68 -12.67
CA ASP A 112 -18.65 10.91 -11.59
C ASP A 112 -20.10 11.35 -11.33
N ASP A 113 -20.98 10.37 -11.17
CA ASP A 113 -22.42 10.61 -10.96
C ASP A 113 -22.71 11.41 -9.68
N SER A 114 -21.86 11.29 -8.67
CA SER A 114 -22.00 12.06 -7.42
C SER A 114 -21.85 13.57 -7.61
N LEU A 115 -21.22 13.99 -8.70
CA LEU A 115 -20.99 15.40 -9.06
C LEU A 115 -22.16 16.01 -9.84
N LEU A 116 -23.10 15.21 -10.35
CA LEU A 116 -24.21 15.69 -11.18
C LEU A 116 -25.00 16.84 -10.55
N PRO A 117 -25.39 16.82 -9.26
CA PRO A 117 -26.16 17.92 -8.68
C PRO A 117 -25.43 19.26 -8.70
N SER A 118 -24.12 19.26 -8.43
CA SER A 118 -23.29 20.46 -8.45
C SER A 118 -23.06 20.97 -9.87
N GLN A 119 -22.84 20.07 -10.84
CA GLN A 119 -22.61 20.41 -12.24
C GLN A 119 -23.86 21.00 -12.92
N VAL A 120 -25.06 20.48 -12.61
CA VAL A 120 -26.33 21.04 -13.09
C VAL A 120 -26.46 22.48 -12.58
N TRP A 121 -26.14 22.73 -11.31
CA TRP A 121 -26.18 24.07 -10.76
C TRP A 121 -25.15 25.02 -11.39
N ASP A 122 -23.93 24.55 -11.61
CA ASP A 122 -22.87 25.31 -12.25
C ASP A 122 -23.21 25.65 -13.70
N THR A 123 -23.78 24.69 -14.44
CA THR A 123 -24.28 24.93 -15.80
C THR A 123 -25.40 25.98 -15.83
N LEU A 124 -26.36 25.92 -14.91
CA LEU A 124 -27.45 26.89 -14.81
C LEU A 124 -26.95 28.29 -14.42
N THR A 125 -25.85 28.38 -13.69
CA THR A 125 -25.25 29.66 -13.26
C THR A 125 -24.17 30.15 -14.23
N GLY A 126 -23.93 29.43 -15.36
CA GLY A 126 -22.97 29.82 -16.40
C GLY A 126 -21.51 29.62 -16.01
N LYS A 127 -21.22 28.77 -15.02
CA LYS A 127 -19.85 28.39 -14.68
C LYS A 127 -19.34 27.29 -15.61
N GLU A 128 -18.05 27.30 -15.85
CA GLU A 128 -17.37 26.26 -16.63
C GLU A 128 -17.37 24.92 -15.87
N LYS A 129 -17.54 23.82 -16.63
CA LYS A 129 -17.40 22.47 -16.10
C LYS A 129 -15.96 22.26 -15.62
N ARG A 130 -15.80 21.72 -14.41
CA ARG A 130 -14.50 21.39 -13.80
C ARG A 130 -14.60 20.06 -13.07
N GLY A 131 -13.48 19.34 -12.97
CA GLY A 131 -13.36 18.21 -12.08
C GLY A 131 -13.36 18.59 -10.61
N ALA A 132 -13.67 17.63 -9.74
CA ALA A 132 -13.57 17.77 -8.29
C ALA A 132 -12.14 17.51 -7.81
N ASN A 133 -11.78 18.14 -6.69
CA ASN A 133 -10.45 17.97 -6.10
C ASN A 133 -10.45 16.80 -5.12
N VAL A 134 -9.29 16.14 -5.00
CA VAL A 134 -9.04 15.02 -4.08
C VAL A 134 -7.96 15.43 -3.10
N GLU A 135 -8.29 15.50 -1.81
CA GLU A 135 -7.31 15.65 -0.74
C GLU A 135 -6.92 14.26 -0.20
N LEU A 136 -5.62 14.01 -0.14
CA LEU A 136 -5.06 12.77 0.39
C LEU A 136 -4.77 12.90 1.89
N THR A 137 -4.72 11.76 2.58
CA THR A 137 -4.34 11.66 4.00
C THR A 137 -2.84 11.82 4.23
N LEU A 138 -2.04 11.81 3.17
CA LEU A 138 -0.58 11.92 3.26
C LEU A 138 -0.17 13.20 3.98
N ASN A 139 0.76 13.06 4.90
CA ASN A 139 1.44 14.18 5.54
C ASN A 139 2.73 14.48 4.75
N PRO A 140 2.92 15.70 4.23
CA PRO A 140 4.08 16.04 3.40
C PRO A 140 5.43 15.80 4.08
N THR A 141 5.56 16.12 5.36
CA THR A 141 6.80 15.93 6.12
C THR A 141 7.11 14.44 6.31
N VAL A 142 6.11 13.64 6.63
CA VAL A 142 6.24 12.19 6.78
C VAL A 142 6.59 11.53 5.44
N GLN A 143 5.90 11.89 4.37
CA GLN A 143 6.13 11.36 3.02
C GLN A 143 7.54 11.69 2.52
N GLN A 144 7.94 12.97 2.63
CA GLN A 144 9.26 13.40 2.19
C GLN A 144 10.37 12.73 3.02
N THR A 145 10.19 12.66 4.36
CA THR A 145 11.16 11.96 5.22
C THR A 145 11.30 10.50 4.83
N ALA A 146 10.17 9.80 4.62
CA ALA A 146 10.17 8.40 4.22
C ALA A 146 10.92 8.16 2.90
N TYR A 147 10.63 9.01 1.90
CA TYR A 147 11.28 8.93 0.60
C TYR A 147 12.78 9.25 0.70
N ASP A 148 13.15 10.34 1.37
CA ASP A 148 14.55 10.79 1.49
C ASP A 148 15.43 9.78 2.22
N GLN A 149 14.91 9.13 3.27
CA GLN A 149 15.64 8.11 4.02
C GLN A 149 16.01 6.90 3.14
N LEU A 150 15.15 6.49 2.22
CA LEU A 150 15.45 5.42 1.28
C LEU A 150 16.32 5.89 0.11
N SER A 151 15.92 6.98 -0.53
CA SER A 151 16.50 7.50 -1.77
C SER A 151 17.95 7.98 -1.56
N ASN A 152 18.21 8.74 -0.49
CA ASN A 152 19.58 9.23 -0.19
C ASN A 152 20.55 8.11 0.16
N ALA A 153 20.05 6.99 0.69
CA ALA A 153 20.83 5.79 0.95
C ALA A 153 21.00 4.91 -0.30
N GLY A 154 20.30 5.21 -1.39
CA GLY A 154 20.27 4.38 -2.60
C GLY A 154 19.62 3.02 -2.39
N TYR A 155 18.70 2.90 -1.44
CA TYR A 155 18.03 1.64 -1.13
C TYR A 155 16.82 1.40 -2.04
N SER A 156 16.66 0.17 -2.50
CA SER A 156 15.39 -0.34 -2.98
C SER A 156 14.55 -0.78 -1.78
N GLY A 157 13.31 -0.31 -1.71
CA GLY A 157 12.48 -0.64 -0.57
C GLY A 157 11.22 0.23 -0.47
N SER A 158 10.60 0.17 0.70
CA SER A 158 9.35 0.87 0.96
C SER A 158 9.21 1.27 2.43
N VAL A 159 8.50 2.36 2.64
CA VAL A 159 8.03 2.81 3.96
C VAL A 159 6.55 3.10 3.88
N VAL A 160 5.78 2.53 4.81
CA VAL A 160 4.37 2.86 5.02
C VAL A 160 4.19 3.36 6.44
N ALA A 161 3.56 4.53 6.60
CA ALA A 161 3.19 5.11 7.88
C ALA A 161 1.67 5.25 7.96
N LEU A 162 1.06 4.76 9.02
CA LEU A 162 -0.38 4.75 9.28
C LEU A 162 -0.71 5.51 10.55
N ARG A 163 -1.92 6.07 10.61
CA ARG A 163 -2.55 6.52 11.85
C ARG A 163 -3.40 5.38 12.42
N PRO A 164 -2.97 4.74 13.52
CA PRO A 164 -3.66 3.60 14.12
C PRO A 164 -5.14 3.81 14.42
N SER A 165 -5.52 4.99 14.92
CA SER A 165 -6.89 5.28 15.35
C SER A 165 -7.89 5.44 14.21
N THR A 166 -7.42 5.76 12.99
CA THR A 166 -8.30 6.11 11.84
C THR A 166 -8.07 5.25 10.60
N GLY A 167 -6.88 4.66 10.44
CA GLY A 167 -6.46 3.99 9.20
C GLY A 167 -5.92 4.94 8.13
N GLU A 168 -5.81 6.25 8.40
CA GLU A 168 -5.20 7.20 7.46
C GLU A 168 -3.77 6.81 7.13
N ILE A 169 -3.44 6.77 5.84
CA ILE A 169 -2.07 6.57 5.37
C ILE A 169 -1.35 7.92 5.39
N LEU A 170 -0.45 8.11 6.35
CA LEU A 170 0.31 9.34 6.55
C LEU A 170 1.52 9.45 5.63
N GLY A 171 2.05 8.31 5.19
CA GLY A 171 3.16 8.23 4.25
C GLY A 171 3.21 6.87 3.58
N MET A 172 3.56 6.88 2.28
CA MET A 172 3.72 5.68 1.46
C MET A 172 4.80 5.95 0.42
N ALA A 173 6.05 5.64 0.77
CA ALA A 173 7.20 5.82 -0.09
C ALA A 173 7.67 4.47 -0.67
N SER A 174 8.02 4.48 -1.95
CA SER A 174 8.61 3.35 -2.68
C SER A 174 9.83 3.83 -3.44
N THR A 175 10.94 3.11 -3.38
CA THR A 175 12.17 3.41 -4.10
C THR A 175 12.73 2.18 -4.81
N PRO A 176 13.35 2.34 -6.00
CA PRO A 176 13.36 3.59 -6.77
C PRO A 176 11.96 4.03 -7.18
N SER A 177 11.78 5.30 -7.50
CA SER A 177 10.55 5.91 -7.94
C SER A 177 10.77 6.68 -9.25
N TYR A 178 9.78 7.38 -9.73
CA TYR A 178 9.82 8.13 -10.96
C TYR A 178 9.15 9.50 -10.84
N ASP A 179 9.48 10.38 -11.78
CA ASP A 179 8.82 11.68 -11.94
C ASP A 179 7.61 11.54 -12.88
N PRO A 180 6.36 11.68 -12.39
CA PRO A 180 5.17 11.61 -13.22
C PRO A 180 5.08 12.73 -14.26
N GLU A 181 5.70 13.90 -14.04
CA GLU A 181 5.74 15.00 -15.00
C GLU A 181 6.38 14.56 -16.32
N ALA A 182 7.48 13.79 -16.25
CA ALA A 182 8.20 13.33 -17.42
C ALA A 182 7.39 12.32 -18.26
N VAL A 183 6.58 11.47 -17.62
CA VAL A 183 5.68 10.50 -18.28
C VAL A 183 4.46 11.20 -18.88
N SER A 184 4.03 12.30 -18.27
CA SER A 184 2.84 13.09 -18.67
C SER A 184 3.16 14.21 -19.64
N SER A 185 4.42 14.29 -20.12
CA SER A 185 4.88 15.35 -21.02
C SER A 185 4.04 15.44 -22.30
N SER A 186 3.74 16.65 -22.75
CA SER A 186 3.11 16.91 -24.05
C SER A 186 4.05 16.64 -25.24
N ASP A 187 5.37 16.62 -25.01
CA ASP A 187 6.36 16.12 -25.96
C ASP A 187 6.29 14.59 -26.00
N SER A 188 5.65 14.06 -27.03
CA SER A 188 5.39 12.64 -27.16
C SER A 188 6.66 11.79 -27.31
N GLU A 189 7.72 12.33 -27.92
CA GLU A 189 9.00 11.62 -28.10
C GLU A 189 9.73 11.53 -26.75
N ALA A 190 9.73 12.59 -25.96
CA ALA A 190 10.31 12.61 -24.63
C ALA A 190 9.53 11.71 -23.66
N ALA A 191 8.19 11.73 -23.71
CA ALA A 191 7.35 10.87 -22.89
C ALA A 191 7.57 9.38 -23.21
N ASP A 192 7.65 9.03 -24.49
CA ASP A 192 7.91 7.65 -24.94
C ASP A 192 9.28 7.17 -24.46
N ALA A 193 10.33 7.96 -24.67
CA ALA A 193 11.67 7.61 -24.23
C ALA A 193 11.76 7.42 -22.70
N THR A 194 11.07 8.29 -21.95
CA THR A 194 11.02 8.19 -20.48
C THR A 194 10.28 6.93 -20.04
N PHE A 195 9.09 6.68 -20.59
CA PHE A 195 8.28 5.52 -20.19
C PHE A 195 8.97 4.21 -20.54
N GLU A 196 9.58 4.11 -21.74
CA GLU A 196 10.34 2.94 -22.15
C GLU A 196 11.55 2.70 -21.24
N ALA A 197 12.26 3.75 -20.85
CA ALA A 197 13.37 3.65 -19.91
C ALA A 197 12.90 3.13 -18.54
N LEU A 198 11.81 3.68 -17.98
CA LEU A 198 11.24 3.24 -16.71
C LEU A 198 10.72 1.80 -16.75
N GLN A 199 10.12 1.39 -17.88
CA GLN A 199 9.58 0.04 -18.05
C GLN A 199 10.66 -1.02 -18.18
N ASN A 200 11.80 -0.68 -18.79
CA ASN A 200 12.92 -1.60 -18.99
C ASN A 200 13.96 -1.54 -17.87
N ASP A 201 13.80 -0.70 -16.86
CA ASP A 201 14.68 -0.65 -15.70
C ASP A 201 14.48 -1.87 -14.81
N GLU A 202 15.54 -2.65 -14.61
CA GLU A 202 15.54 -3.87 -13.78
C GLU A 202 15.17 -3.57 -12.31
N ASN A 203 15.35 -2.33 -11.86
CA ASN A 203 14.97 -1.89 -10.52
C ASN A 203 13.46 -1.54 -10.40
N ALA A 204 12.70 -1.68 -11.49
CA ALA A 204 11.25 -1.50 -11.54
C ALA A 204 10.73 -0.23 -10.83
N PRO A 205 11.09 0.99 -11.26
CA PRO A 205 10.68 2.23 -10.60
C PRO A 205 9.18 2.51 -10.70
N LEU A 206 8.47 1.91 -11.68
CA LEU A 206 7.02 2.01 -11.81
C LEU A 206 6.26 1.17 -10.77
N LEU A 207 6.93 0.23 -10.09
CA LEU A 207 6.31 -0.66 -9.11
C LEU A 207 6.14 0.08 -7.76
N ASN A 208 4.91 0.18 -7.26
CA ASN A 208 4.68 0.60 -5.89
C ASN A 208 4.96 -0.58 -4.93
N ARG A 209 6.17 -0.63 -4.40
CA ARG A 209 6.60 -1.69 -3.47
C ARG A 209 5.78 -1.75 -2.20
N SER A 210 5.18 -0.63 -1.80
CA SER A 210 4.37 -0.55 -0.58
C SER A 210 3.15 -1.46 -0.64
N THR A 211 2.58 -1.64 -1.85
CA THR A 211 1.28 -2.31 -2.05
C THR A 211 1.33 -3.47 -3.04
N GLN A 212 2.21 -3.41 -4.06
CA GLN A 212 2.21 -4.38 -5.17
C GLN A 212 3.28 -5.47 -5.06
N GLN A 213 4.09 -5.44 -4.01
CA GLN A 213 5.15 -6.43 -3.82
C GLN A 213 5.03 -7.07 -2.45
N THR A 214 4.81 -8.39 -2.43
CA THR A 214 4.87 -9.20 -1.22
C THR A 214 6.27 -9.75 -1.03
N GLN A 215 6.75 -9.73 0.21
CA GLN A 215 8.05 -10.27 0.60
C GLN A 215 7.93 -11.10 1.88
N PRO A 216 8.81 -12.08 2.10
CA PRO A 216 8.86 -12.78 3.38
C PRO A 216 9.11 -11.76 4.51
N PRO A 217 8.24 -11.72 5.54
CA PRO A 217 8.38 -10.76 6.63
C PRO A 217 9.46 -11.15 7.65
N GLY A 218 9.89 -12.42 7.63
CA GLY A 218 10.81 -12.94 8.62
C GLY A 218 10.31 -12.72 10.03
N SER A 219 11.20 -12.33 10.94
CA SER A 219 10.89 -12.18 12.36
C SER A 219 9.84 -11.12 12.72
N THR A 220 9.40 -10.26 11.81
CA THR A 220 8.25 -9.38 12.09
C THR A 220 6.96 -10.19 12.23
N PHE A 221 6.88 -11.33 11.56
CA PHE A 221 5.73 -12.23 11.64
C PHE A 221 5.56 -12.89 13.02
N LYS A 222 6.59 -12.88 13.86
CA LYS A 222 6.50 -13.34 15.26
C LYS A 222 5.49 -12.55 16.09
N LEU A 223 5.06 -11.36 15.62
CA LEU A 223 3.92 -10.63 16.19
C LEU A 223 2.65 -11.47 16.13
N ILE A 224 2.37 -12.09 14.98
CA ILE A 224 1.20 -12.96 14.81
C ILE A 224 1.32 -14.22 15.67
N THR A 225 2.48 -14.87 15.68
CA THR A 225 2.73 -16.06 16.49
C THR A 225 2.59 -15.77 17.99
N THR A 226 3.09 -14.60 18.43
CA THR A 226 2.93 -14.17 19.84
C THR A 226 1.47 -13.85 20.15
N ALA A 227 0.77 -13.16 19.26
CA ALA A 227 -0.66 -12.86 19.42
C ALA A 227 -1.48 -14.16 19.57
N THR A 228 -1.19 -15.17 18.76
CA THR A 228 -1.82 -16.50 18.85
C THR A 228 -1.60 -17.13 20.22
N ALA A 229 -0.35 -17.14 20.70
CA ALA A 229 -0.02 -17.74 21.99
C ALA A 229 -0.67 -17.03 23.17
N LEU A 230 -0.64 -15.69 23.16
CA LEU A 230 -1.28 -14.87 24.20
C LEU A 230 -2.80 -15.05 24.22
N ALA A 231 -3.43 -15.17 23.03
CA ALA A 231 -4.87 -15.43 22.91
C ALA A 231 -5.27 -16.81 23.45
N ASP A 232 -4.37 -17.78 23.39
CA ASP A 232 -4.58 -19.15 23.88
C ASP A 232 -4.12 -19.33 25.35
N GLY A 233 -3.81 -18.22 26.05
CA GLY A 233 -3.58 -18.18 27.49
C GLY A 233 -2.11 -18.19 27.93
N ASP A 234 -1.15 -18.12 27.04
CA ASP A 234 0.24 -17.87 27.39
C ASP A 234 0.44 -16.44 27.91
N SER A 235 1.60 -16.18 28.47
CA SER A 235 2.01 -14.87 28.99
C SER A 235 3.47 -14.56 28.64
N ALA A 236 3.90 -13.34 28.90
CA ALA A 236 5.30 -12.94 28.77
C ALA A 236 6.27 -13.83 29.57
N ASP A 237 5.79 -14.46 30.64
CA ASP A 237 6.59 -15.34 31.54
C ASP A 237 6.52 -16.83 31.13
N THR A 238 5.74 -17.18 30.11
CA THR A 238 5.67 -18.54 29.57
C THR A 238 7.05 -19.02 29.13
N MET A 239 7.44 -20.22 29.63
CA MET A 239 8.74 -20.81 29.29
C MET A 239 8.70 -21.49 27.94
N VAL A 240 9.66 -21.16 27.09
CA VAL A 240 9.89 -21.71 25.76
C VAL A 240 11.34 -22.18 25.62
N THR A 241 11.63 -23.01 24.61
CA THR A 241 13.02 -23.41 24.37
C THR A 241 13.90 -22.21 24.00
N GLY A 242 15.10 -22.15 24.59
CA GLY A 242 16.15 -21.19 24.22
C GLY A 242 17.33 -21.86 23.51
N ALA A 243 17.17 -23.11 23.10
CA ALA A 243 18.20 -23.89 22.42
C ALA A 243 18.71 -23.20 21.14
N PRO A 244 19.99 -23.38 20.75
CA PRO A 244 20.54 -22.75 19.55
C PRO A 244 19.91 -23.27 18.25
N GLN A 245 19.45 -24.52 18.25
CA GLN A 245 18.79 -25.17 17.12
C GLN A 245 17.68 -26.11 17.58
N ILE A 246 16.72 -26.37 16.73
CA ILE A 246 15.62 -27.33 16.95
C ILE A 246 15.46 -28.20 15.71
N THR A 247 15.20 -29.49 15.90
CA THR A 247 14.82 -30.38 14.81
C THR A 247 13.33 -30.27 14.58
N LEU A 248 12.91 -30.01 13.34
CA LEU A 248 11.50 -29.90 12.98
C LEU A 248 10.78 -31.26 13.08
N PRO A 249 9.45 -31.25 13.14
CA PRO A 249 8.64 -32.48 13.28
C PRO A 249 8.83 -33.52 12.17
N ASP A 250 9.39 -33.15 11.01
CA ASP A 250 9.80 -34.09 9.93
C ASP A 250 10.99 -34.98 10.33
N GLY A 251 11.65 -34.70 11.46
CA GLY A 251 12.77 -35.46 12.00
C GLY A 251 14.10 -35.29 11.26
N THR A 252 14.14 -34.46 10.21
CA THR A 252 15.33 -34.32 9.34
C THR A 252 15.78 -32.87 9.20
N THR A 253 14.86 -31.93 9.15
CA THR A 253 15.16 -30.50 8.98
C THR A 253 15.51 -29.89 10.33
N THR A 254 16.62 -29.15 10.39
CA THR A 254 17.01 -28.34 11.55
C THR A 254 16.83 -26.87 11.27
N LEU A 255 16.35 -26.14 12.27
CA LEU A 255 16.20 -24.70 12.24
C LEU A 255 17.01 -24.08 13.37
N GLU A 256 17.74 -23.02 13.06
CA GLU A 256 18.67 -22.36 13.98
C GLU A 256 18.24 -20.93 14.31
N ASN A 257 18.69 -20.45 15.46
CA ASN A 257 18.64 -19.01 15.75
C ASN A 257 19.65 -18.27 14.86
N TYR A 258 19.43 -16.98 14.63
CA TYR A 258 20.38 -16.15 13.91
C TYR A 258 21.78 -16.25 14.52
N GLY A 259 22.79 -16.55 13.68
CA GLY A 259 24.17 -16.77 14.10
C GLY A 259 24.42 -18.03 14.93
N GLY A 260 23.47 -19.00 14.97
CA GLY A 260 23.65 -20.30 15.62
C GLY A 260 23.78 -20.24 17.13
N SER A 261 23.35 -19.15 17.79
CA SER A 261 23.51 -18.94 19.22
C SER A 261 22.26 -19.35 20.02
N SER A 262 22.45 -19.79 21.27
CA SER A 262 21.34 -19.98 22.19
C SER A 262 20.73 -18.61 22.61
N CYS A 263 19.49 -18.62 23.07
CA CYS A 263 18.83 -17.43 23.60
C CYS A 263 19.25 -17.03 25.01
N GLY A 264 20.33 -17.61 25.52
CA GLY A 264 20.92 -17.31 26.81
C GLY A 264 20.82 -18.47 27.82
N ALA A 265 19.85 -19.37 27.67
CA ALA A 265 19.69 -20.59 28.43
C ALA A 265 18.89 -21.63 27.65
N ASP A 266 18.84 -22.90 28.14
CA ASP A 266 18.05 -23.95 27.48
C ASP A 266 16.55 -23.68 27.47
N GLN A 267 16.07 -22.98 28.49
CA GLN A 267 14.70 -22.50 28.64
C GLN A 267 14.75 -21.00 28.96
N VAL A 268 13.93 -20.21 28.26
CA VAL A 268 13.82 -18.76 28.44
C VAL A 268 12.34 -18.37 28.53
N THR A 269 12.05 -17.20 29.07
CA THR A 269 10.69 -16.65 29.00
C THR A 269 10.34 -16.20 27.58
N LEU A 270 9.05 -16.18 27.23
CA LEU A 270 8.58 -15.63 25.98
C LEU A 270 9.06 -14.17 25.79
N ARG A 271 9.14 -13.36 26.86
CA ARG A 271 9.73 -12.01 26.87
C ARG A 271 11.16 -12.03 26.32
N THR A 272 12.03 -12.87 26.88
CA THR A 272 13.43 -12.98 26.43
C THR A 272 13.53 -13.51 25.01
N ALA A 273 12.69 -14.48 24.65
CA ALA A 273 12.65 -15.04 23.29
C ALA A 273 12.19 -14.00 22.26
N PHE A 274 11.21 -13.17 22.61
CA PHE A 274 10.70 -12.09 21.74
C PHE A 274 11.73 -10.97 21.59
N GLU A 275 12.30 -10.49 22.71
CA GLU A 275 13.36 -9.47 22.74
C GLU A 275 14.53 -9.84 21.85
N LYS A 276 15.07 -11.06 21.99
CA LYS A 276 16.20 -11.57 21.21
C LYS A 276 15.81 -12.14 19.84
N SER A 277 14.52 -12.20 19.57
CA SER A 277 14.00 -12.75 18.31
C SER A 277 14.40 -14.19 18.01
N CYS A 278 14.35 -15.08 19.01
CA CYS A 278 14.81 -16.46 18.93
C CYS A 278 13.92 -17.34 18.04
N ASN A 279 14.41 -17.84 16.93
CA ASN A 279 13.63 -18.67 16.00
C ASN A 279 13.12 -19.96 16.64
N THR A 280 13.99 -20.66 17.36
CA THR A 280 13.69 -21.96 17.99
C THR A 280 12.53 -21.85 18.98
N SER A 281 12.45 -20.75 19.72
CA SER A 281 11.38 -20.46 20.68
C SER A 281 10.02 -20.31 19.99
N PHE A 282 9.97 -19.67 18.84
CA PHE A 282 8.72 -19.45 18.10
C PHE A 282 8.27 -20.71 17.36
N VAL A 283 9.21 -21.55 16.93
CA VAL A 283 8.89 -22.89 16.47
C VAL A 283 8.25 -23.72 17.59
N ASP A 284 8.86 -23.77 18.77
CA ASP A 284 8.30 -24.46 19.94
C ASP A 284 6.89 -23.92 20.28
N LEU A 285 6.73 -22.62 20.33
CA LEU A 285 5.46 -21.95 20.62
C LEU A 285 4.38 -22.35 19.60
N SER A 286 4.69 -22.27 18.30
CA SER A 286 3.74 -22.61 17.25
C SER A 286 3.25 -24.06 17.27
N GLN A 287 4.11 -25.00 17.70
CA GLN A 287 3.74 -26.39 17.82
C GLN A 287 2.76 -26.66 18.98
N ARG A 288 2.75 -25.80 20.00
CA ARG A 288 1.83 -25.91 21.15
C ARG A 288 0.41 -25.49 20.77
N HIS A 289 0.28 -24.46 19.95
CA HIS A 289 -1.02 -23.84 19.61
C HIS A 289 -1.62 -24.38 18.31
N GLY A 290 -0.78 -24.86 17.39
CA GLY A 290 -1.20 -25.53 16.16
C GLY A 290 -1.62 -24.58 15.00
N THR A 291 -1.93 -25.20 13.87
CA THR A 291 -2.14 -24.50 12.59
C THR A 291 -3.43 -23.68 12.57
N ASP A 292 -4.51 -24.18 13.18
CA ASP A 292 -5.82 -23.53 13.09
C ASP A 292 -5.83 -22.20 13.85
N ALA A 293 -5.36 -22.18 15.11
CA ALA A 293 -5.25 -20.96 15.91
C ALA A 293 -4.32 -19.94 15.24
N PHE A 294 -3.19 -20.38 14.65
CA PHE A 294 -2.27 -19.53 13.92
C PHE A 294 -2.93 -18.88 12.68
N LYS A 295 -3.66 -19.66 11.87
CA LYS A 295 -4.37 -19.16 10.70
C LYS A 295 -5.51 -18.22 11.06
N GLU A 296 -6.26 -18.52 12.12
CA GLU A 296 -7.34 -17.67 12.62
C GLU A 296 -6.81 -16.31 13.06
N THR A 297 -5.72 -16.29 13.83
CA THR A 297 -5.07 -15.04 14.21
C THR A 297 -4.55 -14.27 13.00
N ALA A 298 -3.85 -14.92 12.06
CA ALA A 298 -3.38 -14.27 10.84
C ALA A 298 -4.52 -13.65 10.04
N LYS A 299 -5.64 -14.37 9.90
CA LYS A 299 -6.84 -13.88 9.23
C LYS A 299 -7.45 -12.67 9.96
N ALA A 300 -7.50 -12.66 11.28
CA ALA A 300 -8.01 -11.53 12.06
C ALA A 300 -7.22 -10.24 11.79
N PHE A 301 -5.92 -10.36 11.51
CA PHE A 301 -5.09 -9.24 11.06
C PHE A 301 -5.20 -8.93 9.55
N GLY A 302 -6.05 -9.65 8.79
CA GLY A 302 -6.29 -9.43 7.36
C GLY A 302 -5.36 -10.21 6.43
N ILE A 303 -4.60 -11.19 6.93
CA ILE A 303 -3.68 -11.97 6.12
C ILE A 303 -4.40 -13.22 5.58
N GLY A 304 -4.41 -13.38 4.24
CA GLY A 304 -5.10 -14.48 3.57
C GLY A 304 -6.59 -14.21 3.34
N GLU A 305 -7.05 -12.98 3.46
CA GLU A 305 -8.34 -12.50 3.00
C GLU A 305 -8.17 -11.85 1.63
N GLU A 306 -9.03 -12.17 0.69
CA GLU A 306 -9.08 -11.51 -0.62
C GLU A 306 -9.66 -10.09 -0.46
N ASP A 307 -9.23 -9.15 -1.30
CA ASP A 307 -9.75 -7.79 -1.40
C ASP A 307 -9.72 -6.97 -0.08
N THR A 308 -8.81 -7.31 0.83
CA THR A 308 -8.70 -6.67 2.16
C THR A 308 -8.43 -5.17 2.08
N PHE A 309 -7.90 -4.67 0.96
CA PHE A 309 -7.43 -3.29 0.78
C PHE A 309 -8.03 -2.57 -0.42
N ASP A 310 -9.20 -2.98 -0.90
CA ASP A 310 -9.86 -2.38 -2.08
C ASP A 310 -10.09 -0.86 -1.94
N HIS A 311 -10.29 -0.39 -0.70
CA HIS A 311 -10.56 1.02 -0.41
C HIS A 311 -9.31 1.90 -0.29
N VAL A 312 -8.12 1.34 -0.40
CA VAL A 312 -6.87 2.15 -0.47
C VAL A 312 -6.82 3.01 -1.73
N GLY A 313 -7.50 2.57 -2.79
CA GLY A 313 -7.52 3.28 -4.08
C GLY A 313 -6.26 3.07 -4.91
N LEU A 314 -5.47 2.08 -4.58
CA LEU A 314 -4.30 1.62 -5.34
C LEU A 314 -4.38 0.09 -5.48
N PRO A 315 -3.78 -0.50 -6.52
CA PRO A 315 -3.64 -1.95 -6.58
C PRO A 315 -2.82 -2.46 -5.39
N VAL A 316 -3.37 -3.42 -4.64
CA VAL A 316 -2.69 -4.07 -3.52
C VAL A 316 -2.61 -5.56 -3.78
N GLN A 317 -1.42 -6.13 -3.62
CA GLN A 317 -1.20 -7.57 -3.70
C GLN A 317 -1.62 -8.22 -2.39
N ASP A 318 -2.39 -9.30 -2.45
CA ASP A 318 -2.83 -10.02 -1.27
C ASP A 318 -1.65 -10.62 -0.50
N SER A 319 -1.68 -10.43 0.80
CA SER A 319 -0.74 -11.03 1.74
C SER A 319 -1.22 -12.42 2.15
N THR A 320 -0.29 -13.36 2.35
CA THR A 320 -0.64 -14.75 2.60
C THR A 320 0.27 -15.42 3.64
N VAL A 321 -0.25 -16.40 4.34
CA VAL A 321 0.55 -17.38 5.12
C VAL A 321 0.89 -18.63 4.31
N GLY A 322 0.36 -18.74 3.09
CA GLY A 322 0.52 -19.90 2.22
C GLY A 322 -0.16 -21.18 2.76
N GLU A 323 0.14 -22.29 2.13
CA GLU A 323 -0.35 -23.58 2.58
C GLU A 323 0.50 -24.11 3.75
N ILE A 324 -0.16 -24.58 4.80
CA ILE A 324 0.47 -25.20 5.97
C ILE A 324 -0.02 -26.64 6.11
N PRO A 325 0.55 -27.58 5.34
CA PRO A 325 0.08 -28.96 5.28
C PRO A 325 0.47 -29.80 6.51
N ASP A 326 1.51 -29.41 7.23
CA ASP A 326 2.07 -30.16 8.33
C ASP A 326 2.73 -29.25 9.40
N ALA A 327 3.17 -29.86 10.48
CA ALA A 327 3.81 -29.18 11.60
C ALA A 327 5.17 -28.55 11.25
N SER A 328 5.92 -29.09 10.29
CA SER A 328 7.18 -28.52 9.82
C SER A 328 6.95 -27.25 8.99
N ALA A 329 5.89 -27.21 8.20
CA ALA A 329 5.44 -26.04 7.49
C ALA A 329 5.00 -24.94 8.48
N LEU A 330 4.21 -25.30 9.51
CA LEU A 330 3.82 -24.38 10.58
C LEU A 330 5.04 -23.77 11.28
N ALA A 331 6.04 -24.59 11.60
CA ALA A 331 7.28 -24.16 12.24
C ALA A 331 7.98 -23.04 11.44
N GLN A 332 8.10 -23.21 10.12
CA GLN A 332 8.74 -22.22 9.25
C GLN A 332 7.86 -20.98 9.07
N SER A 333 6.54 -21.17 8.91
CA SER A 333 5.59 -20.07 8.77
C SER A 333 5.52 -19.22 10.04
N SER A 334 5.68 -19.81 11.23
CA SER A 334 5.63 -19.09 12.50
C SER A 334 6.73 -18.04 12.70
N ILE A 335 7.80 -18.13 11.92
CA ILE A 335 8.91 -17.16 11.90
C ILE A 335 8.92 -16.31 10.63
N GLY A 336 7.83 -16.32 9.85
CA GLY A 336 7.66 -15.51 8.65
C GLY A 336 8.53 -15.94 7.47
N GLN A 337 8.76 -17.24 7.35
CA GLN A 337 9.51 -17.86 6.27
C GLN A 337 8.62 -18.81 5.46
N ARG A 338 9.19 -19.54 4.53
CA ARG A 338 8.53 -20.44 3.60
C ARG A 338 7.59 -19.66 2.65
N ASP A 339 6.27 -19.89 2.74
CA ASP A 339 5.26 -19.30 1.85
C ASP A 339 4.58 -18.05 2.44
N VAL A 340 5.03 -17.59 3.62
CA VAL A 340 4.53 -16.34 4.20
C VAL A 340 5.06 -15.16 3.40
N ALA A 341 4.15 -14.37 2.87
CA ALA A 341 4.48 -13.20 2.06
C ALA A 341 3.53 -12.05 2.39
N LEU A 342 4.10 -10.91 2.80
CA LEU A 342 3.35 -9.72 3.17
C LEU A 342 3.78 -8.51 2.34
N THR A 343 2.82 -7.63 2.03
CA THR A 343 3.15 -6.28 1.57
C THR A 343 3.64 -5.42 2.75
N PRO A 344 4.45 -4.38 2.51
CA PRO A 344 4.77 -3.39 3.54
C PRO A 344 3.53 -2.74 4.16
N LEU A 345 2.47 -2.50 3.38
CA LEU A 345 1.18 -2.02 3.89
C LEU A 345 0.59 -2.98 4.92
N GLN A 346 0.56 -4.29 4.63
CA GLN A 346 0.05 -5.30 5.58
C GLN A 346 0.86 -5.32 6.88
N ASN A 347 2.18 -5.21 6.80
CA ASN A 347 3.03 -5.13 7.99
C ASN A 347 2.77 -3.85 8.81
N ALA A 348 2.49 -2.72 8.15
CA ALA A 348 2.09 -1.49 8.84
C ALA A 348 0.71 -1.64 9.51
N VAL A 349 -0.24 -2.34 8.88
CA VAL A 349 -1.56 -2.63 9.46
C VAL A 349 -1.44 -3.52 10.70
N ILE A 350 -0.54 -4.50 10.71
CA ILE A 350 -0.27 -5.32 11.92
C ILE A 350 0.17 -4.42 13.08
N ALA A 351 1.15 -3.53 12.85
CA ALA A 351 1.62 -2.59 13.87
C ALA A 351 0.52 -1.64 14.34
N ALA A 352 -0.22 -1.05 13.40
CA ALA A 352 -1.32 -0.13 13.70
C ALA A 352 -2.44 -0.81 14.49
N THR A 353 -2.77 -2.07 14.17
CA THR A 353 -3.76 -2.86 14.91
C THR A 353 -3.35 -3.07 16.36
N ILE A 354 -2.08 -3.43 16.62
CA ILE A 354 -1.57 -3.59 17.98
C ILE A 354 -1.60 -2.25 18.72
N ALA A 355 -1.12 -1.16 18.06
CA ALA A 355 -1.11 0.19 18.62
C ALA A 355 -2.51 0.69 18.98
N ASN A 356 -3.54 0.27 18.25
CA ASN A 356 -4.95 0.66 18.43
C ASN A 356 -5.71 -0.30 19.39
N GLY A 357 -5.03 -0.95 20.30
CA GLY A 357 -5.65 -1.85 21.27
C GLY A 357 -6.29 -3.09 20.64
N GLY A 358 -5.74 -3.56 19.53
CA GLY A 358 -6.19 -4.74 18.80
C GLY A 358 -7.28 -4.47 17.75
N LYS A 359 -7.71 -3.24 17.56
CA LYS A 359 -8.70 -2.83 16.56
C LYS A 359 -8.04 -2.60 15.22
N ARG A 360 -8.44 -3.38 14.20
CA ARG A 360 -8.00 -3.20 12.82
C ARG A 360 -8.86 -2.16 12.14
N MET A 361 -8.24 -1.04 11.75
CA MET A 361 -8.87 0.00 10.95
C MET A 361 -8.61 -0.26 9.47
N GLU A 362 -9.53 0.19 8.63
CA GLU A 362 -9.40 0.14 7.16
C GLU A 362 -8.43 1.23 6.68
N PRO A 363 -7.31 0.87 6.02
CA PRO A 363 -6.39 1.87 5.48
C PRO A 363 -7.01 2.63 4.31
N HIS A 364 -6.77 3.94 4.25
CA HIS A 364 -7.25 4.77 3.15
C HIS A 364 -6.31 5.94 2.84
N LEU A 365 -6.28 6.35 1.56
CA LEU A 365 -5.49 7.47 1.06
C LEU A 365 -6.33 8.72 0.81
N VAL A 366 -7.60 8.57 0.43
CA VAL A 366 -8.47 9.72 0.16
C VAL A 366 -9.06 10.20 1.47
N LYS A 367 -8.79 11.46 1.82
CA LYS A 367 -9.33 12.13 3.00
C LYS A 367 -10.67 12.77 2.68
N GLU A 368 -10.70 13.56 1.61
CA GLU A 368 -11.86 14.35 1.24
C GLU A 368 -11.91 14.61 -0.27
N VAL A 369 -13.11 14.67 -0.81
CA VAL A 369 -13.38 15.18 -2.17
C VAL A 369 -14.09 16.51 -2.04
N THR A 370 -13.58 17.55 -2.71
CA THR A 370 -14.19 18.90 -2.71
C THR A 370 -14.57 19.31 -4.11
N GLY A 371 -15.67 20.04 -4.23
CA GLY A 371 -16.07 20.65 -5.49
C GLY A 371 -15.10 21.75 -5.96
N ALA A 372 -15.35 22.28 -7.17
CA ALA A 372 -14.60 23.42 -7.68
C ALA A 372 -14.72 24.69 -6.81
N ASP A 373 -15.78 24.80 -6.00
CA ASP A 373 -16.00 25.86 -5.02
C ASP A 373 -15.39 25.57 -3.65
N LEU A 374 -14.57 24.52 -3.55
CA LEU A 374 -13.89 24.03 -2.34
C LEU A 374 -14.84 23.56 -1.24
N LYS A 375 -16.10 23.31 -1.55
CA LYS A 375 -17.02 22.71 -0.57
C LYS A 375 -16.86 21.20 -0.54
N PRO A 376 -16.89 20.60 0.65
CA PRO A 376 -16.87 19.15 0.78
C PRO A 376 -18.04 18.49 0.05
N LEU A 377 -17.73 17.52 -0.79
CA LEU A 377 -18.69 16.63 -1.45
C LEU A 377 -18.76 15.29 -0.73
N SER A 378 -17.61 14.77 -0.34
CA SER A 378 -17.52 13.59 0.52
C SER A 378 -16.27 13.65 1.39
N THR A 379 -16.36 13.09 2.60
CA THR A 379 -15.24 12.96 3.54
C THR A 379 -15.18 11.51 3.98
N THR A 380 -14.02 10.89 3.87
CA THR A 380 -13.80 9.52 4.32
C THR A 380 -13.93 9.46 5.85
N LYS A 381 -14.73 8.53 6.33
CA LYS A 381 -14.87 8.27 7.77
C LYS A 381 -14.03 7.07 8.13
N PRO A 382 -13.33 7.11 9.27
CA PRO A 382 -12.64 5.94 9.80
C PRO A 382 -13.59 4.74 9.92
N ASN A 383 -13.15 3.58 9.44
CA ASN A 383 -13.91 2.34 9.48
C ASN A 383 -13.13 1.28 10.27
N GLU A 384 -13.73 0.79 11.36
CA GLU A 384 -13.21 -0.35 12.12
C GLU A 384 -13.64 -1.63 11.41
N VAL A 385 -12.67 -2.42 10.93
CA VAL A 385 -12.96 -3.68 10.24
C VAL A 385 -13.34 -4.77 11.24
N ASN A 386 -12.50 -4.95 12.28
CA ASN A 386 -12.73 -5.93 13.34
C ASN A 386 -11.84 -5.65 14.58
N GLN A 387 -12.16 -6.34 15.68
CA GLN A 387 -11.27 -6.49 16.82
C GLN A 387 -10.41 -7.74 16.54
N ALA A 388 -9.17 -7.56 16.09
CA ALA A 388 -8.28 -8.67 15.70
C ALA A 388 -7.75 -9.45 16.91
N ILE A 389 -7.45 -8.76 18.01
CA ILE A 389 -7.02 -9.30 19.30
C ILE A 389 -7.63 -8.46 20.43
N ASP A 390 -7.80 -9.04 21.60
CA ASP A 390 -8.28 -8.30 22.77
C ASP A 390 -7.29 -7.22 23.22
N GLY A 391 -7.79 -6.14 23.84
CA GLY A 391 -6.97 -5.03 24.31
C GLY A 391 -5.86 -5.42 25.28
N ASP A 392 -6.11 -6.40 26.13
CA ASP A 392 -5.11 -6.93 27.08
C ASP A 392 -3.97 -7.64 26.34
N ILE A 393 -4.26 -8.34 25.24
CA ILE A 393 -3.26 -9.00 24.39
C ILE A 393 -2.44 -7.93 23.65
N ALA A 394 -3.10 -6.90 23.10
CA ALA A 394 -2.43 -5.79 22.46
C ALA A 394 -1.49 -5.04 23.42
N SER A 395 -1.90 -4.86 24.68
CA SER A 395 -1.06 -4.27 25.73
C SER A 395 0.17 -5.13 26.06
N GLN A 396 0.01 -6.44 26.22
CA GLN A 396 1.13 -7.36 26.44
C GLN A 396 2.11 -7.38 25.25
N LEU A 397 1.60 -7.39 24.01
CA LEU A 397 2.43 -7.26 22.80
C LEU A 397 3.20 -5.95 22.80
N THR A 398 2.54 -4.83 23.13
CA THR A 398 3.18 -3.52 23.22
C THR A 398 4.36 -3.53 24.18
N ASP A 399 4.23 -4.14 25.35
CA ASP A 399 5.31 -4.24 26.32
C ASP A 399 6.47 -5.11 25.82
N LEU A 400 6.18 -6.25 25.16
CA LEU A 400 7.21 -7.08 24.53
C LEU A 400 7.93 -6.33 23.41
N MET A 401 7.21 -5.53 22.61
CA MET A 401 7.77 -4.73 21.53
C MET A 401 8.63 -3.56 22.05
N LYS A 402 8.31 -2.97 23.21
CA LYS A 402 9.17 -1.96 23.87
C LYS A 402 10.50 -2.55 24.32
N ASP A 403 10.49 -3.76 24.89
CA ASP A 403 11.70 -4.46 25.26
C ASP A 403 12.56 -4.78 24.04
N ALA A 404 11.93 -5.27 22.95
CA ALA A 404 12.60 -5.55 21.69
C ALA A 404 13.21 -4.29 21.04
N GLU A 405 12.52 -3.14 21.10
CA GLU A 405 13.04 -1.86 20.61
C GLU A 405 14.28 -1.41 21.40
N THR A 406 14.22 -1.54 22.71
CA THR A 406 15.36 -1.24 23.59
C THR A 406 16.55 -2.13 23.27
N TYR A 407 16.32 -3.42 23.08
CA TYR A 407 17.36 -4.39 22.68
C TYR A 407 17.95 -4.08 21.30
N ALA A 408 17.14 -3.59 20.36
CA ALA A 408 17.57 -3.13 19.04
C ALA A 408 18.26 -1.75 19.04
N GLY A 409 18.52 -1.18 20.23
CA GLY A 409 19.24 0.09 20.41
C GLY A 409 18.35 1.34 20.22
N GLY A 410 17.03 1.20 20.29
CA GLY A 410 16.10 2.34 20.28
C GLY A 410 16.07 3.07 21.62
N THR A 411 15.92 4.38 21.59
CA THR A 411 15.90 5.26 22.76
C THR A 411 14.67 6.15 22.87
N MET A 412 13.75 6.03 21.90
CA MET A 412 12.57 6.91 21.80
C MET A 412 11.33 6.38 22.53
N GLY A 413 11.41 5.26 23.24
CA GLY A 413 10.26 4.64 23.90
C GLY A 413 9.24 4.02 22.92
N LEU A 414 9.65 3.73 21.70
CA LEU A 414 8.80 3.08 20.70
C LEU A 414 8.59 1.60 21.05
N ALA A 415 7.59 1.01 20.43
CA ALA A 415 7.36 -0.42 20.41
C ALA A 415 7.71 -0.95 19.03
N SER A 416 8.61 -1.94 18.90
CA SER A 416 9.04 -2.40 17.58
C SER A 416 9.30 -3.90 17.50
N LYS A 417 9.36 -4.40 16.26
CA LYS A 417 9.90 -5.71 15.91
C LYS A 417 10.74 -5.60 14.66
N THR A 418 11.98 -6.04 14.74
CA THR A 418 12.88 -6.15 13.58
C THR A 418 12.72 -7.49 12.89
N GLY A 419 12.94 -7.52 11.58
CA GLY A 419 12.98 -8.72 10.75
C GLY A 419 14.23 -8.75 9.89
N THR A 420 14.76 -9.93 9.70
CA THR A 420 15.80 -10.24 8.73
C THR A 420 15.31 -11.48 8.00
N ALA A 421 14.91 -11.32 6.75
CA ALA A 421 14.20 -12.36 6.01
C ALA A 421 15.07 -12.88 4.89
N GLU A 422 15.39 -14.16 4.91
CA GLU A 422 16.02 -14.87 3.79
C GLU A 422 15.02 -15.01 2.65
N HIS A 423 15.50 -14.94 1.41
CA HIS A 423 14.66 -15.03 0.21
C HIS A 423 15.39 -15.64 -0.98
N GLY A 424 14.66 -15.99 -2.04
CA GLY A 424 15.20 -16.56 -3.27
C GLY A 424 15.53 -18.05 -3.19
N VAL A 425 16.01 -18.61 -4.29
CA VAL A 425 16.30 -20.05 -4.43
C VAL A 425 17.50 -20.47 -3.59
N ASP A 426 18.50 -19.60 -3.47
CA ASP A 426 19.70 -19.79 -2.63
C ASP A 426 19.63 -18.85 -1.43
N SER A 427 18.61 -19.04 -0.60
CA SER A 427 18.22 -18.12 0.47
C SER A 427 19.33 -17.83 1.48
N ARG A 428 20.21 -18.81 1.75
CA ARG A 428 21.32 -18.67 2.70
C ARG A 428 22.48 -17.82 2.17
N ASN A 429 22.62 -17.71 0.85
CA ASN A 429 23.68 -16.94 0.20
C ASN A 429 23.17 -15.63 -0.40
N SER A 430 21.84 -15.40 -0.47
CA SER A 430 21.28 -14.13 -0.88
C SER A 430 21.33 -13.11 0.26
N ASN A 431 21.41 -11.83 -0.10
CA ASN A 431 21.34 -10.74 0.88
C ASN A 431 19.92 -10.68 1.45
N PRO A 432 19.72 -10.73 2.77
CA PRO A 432 18.39 -10.78 3.35
C PRO A 432 17.65 -9.45 3.19
N HIS A 433 16.32 -9.50 3.17
CA HIS A 433 15.49 -8.32 3.34
C HIS A 433 15.54 -7.84 4.79
N ALA A 434 15.72 -6.54 4.98
CA ALA A 434 15.70 -5.91 6.30
C ALA A 434 14.34 -5.26 6.55
N TRP A 435 13.67 -5.68 7.63
CA TRP A 435 12.37 -5.16 8.05
C TRP A 435 12.43 -4.47 9.42
N TYR A 436 11.63 -3.43 9.55
CA TYR A 436 11.36 -2.78 10.83
C TYR A 436 9.89 -2.40 10.90
N VAL A 437 9.19 -2.88 11.92
CA VAL A 437 7.78 -2.62 12.17
C VAL A 437 7.68 -2.02 13.55
N ALA A 438 7.09 -0.83 13.68
CA ALA A 438 7.05 -0.10 14.93
C ALA A 438 5.86 0.85 15.05
N PHE A 439 5.58 1.27 16.26
CA PHE A 439 4.65 2.36 16.56
C PHE A 439 5.09 3.15 17.80
N ALA A 440 4.53 4.35 17.94
CA ALA A 440 4.71 5.18 19.12
C ALA A 440 3.55 4.91 20.11
N PRO A 441 3.79 4.31 21.28
CA PRO A 441 2.72 4.02 22.25
C PRO A 441 2.02 5.29 22.79
N GLU A 442 2.75 6.41 22.87
CA GLU A 442 2.25 7.71 23.30
C GLU A 442 1.84 8.61 22.12
N GLY A 443 1.79 8.05 20.89
CA GLY A 443 1.47 8.78 19.67
C GLY A 443 0.60 7.95 18.74
N ASP A 444 -0.04 8.60 17.81
CA ASP A 444 -0.97 7.95 16.86
C ASP A 444 -0.29 7.71 15.50
N VAL A 445 0.82 6.96 15.53
CA VAL A 445 1.59 6.61 14.34
C VAL A 445 2.21 5.22 14.44
N ALA A 446 2.05 4.43 13.39
CA ALA A 446 2.69 3.13 13.17
C ALA A 446 3.38 3.10 11.82
N VAL A 447 4.52 2.40 11.71
CA VAL A 447 5.29 2.30 10.47
C VAL A 447 5.72 0.87 10.19
N ALA A 448 5.84 0.56 8.89
CA ALA A 448 6.60 -0.58 8.40
C ALA A 448 7.63 -0.10 7.38
N VAL A 449 8.85 -0.60 7.51
CA VAL A 449 9.96 -0.33 6.61
C VAL A 449 10.48 -1.63 6.05
N LEU A 450 10.64 -1.69 4.74
CA LEU A 450 11.33 -2.74 4.00
C LEU A 450 12.54 -2.13 3.29
N VAL A 451 13.72 -2.71 3.49
CA VAL A 451 14.89 -2.47 2.65
C VAL A 451 15.27 -3.80 2.01
N GLU A 452 15.21 -3.84 0.69
CA GLU A 452 15.47 -5.05 -0.08
C GLU A 452 16.97 -5.35 -0.14
N ASN A 453 17.29 -6.66 -0.19
CA ASN A 453 18.64 -7.17 -0.44
C ASN A 453 19.71 -6.59 0.49
N GLY A 454 19.35 -6.25 1.74
CA GLY A 454 20.26 -5.79 2.76
C GLY A 454 20.83 -4.38 2.57
N GLY A 455 20.32 -3.62 1.58
CA GLY A 455 20.80 -2.29 1.27
C GLY A 455 22.33 -2.27 1.04
N ASP A 456 23.03 -1.39 1.74
CA ASP A 456 24.49 -1.23 1.66
C ASP A 456 25.29 -2.25 2.50
N ARG A 457 24.62 -3.11 3.32
CA ARG A 457 25.25 -4.07 4.22
C ARG A 457 25.27 -5.49 3.71
N GLY A 458 24.58 -5.77 2.63
CA GLY A 458 24.50 -7.10 2.03
C GLY A 458 24.12 -8.17 3.05
N GLN A 459 24.85 -9.26 3.15
CA GLN A 459 24.59 -10.35 4.10
C GLN A 459 24.70 -10.00 5.58
N ALA A 460 25.40 -8.91 5.91
CA ALA A 460 25.49 -8.42 7.29
C ALA A 460 24.30 -7.52 7.68
N ALA A 461 23.32 -7.36 6.81
CA ALA A 461 22.16 -6.55 7.07
C ALA A 461 21.26 -7.19 8.15
N THR A 462 20.79 -6.34 9.04
CA THR A 462 19.72 -6.69 10.00
C THR A 462 18.66 -5.60 9.96
N GLY A 463 17.42 -5.96 10.30
CA GLY A 463 16.33 -4.98 10.37
C GLY A 463 16.65 -3.81 11.29
N GLY A 464 17.25 -4.06 12.45
CA GLY A 464 17.64 -3.01 13.39
C GLY A 464 18.72 -2.05 12.88
N ALA A 465 19.67 -2.56 12.08
CA ALA A 465 20.78 -1.77 11.59
C ALA A 465 20.49 -0.97 10.32
N VAL A 466 19.56 -1.45 9.46
CA VAL A 466 19.26 -0.85 8.15
C VAL A 466 17.87 -0.18 8.16
N ALA A 467 16.82 -0.92 8.48
CA ALA A 467 15.45 -0.42 8.43
C ALA A 467 15.05 0.38 9.69
N GLY A 468 15.59 0.03 10.86
CA GLY A 468 15.28 0.70 12.13
C GLY A 468 15.53 2.21 12.15
N PRO A 469 16.69 2.71 11.72
CA PRO A 469 16.94 4.16 11.65
C PRO A 469 15.93 4.91 10.80
N ILE A 470 15.50 4.31 9.67
CA ILE A 470 14.50 4.87 8.76
C ILE A 470 13.14 4.99 9.47
N GLY A 471 12.67 3.89 10.07
CA GLY A 471 11.38 3.89 10.76
C GLY A 471 11.31 4.85 11.93
N ARG A 472 12.39 4.95 12.73
CA ARG A 472 12.50 5.92 13.83
C ARG A 472 12.43 7.36 13.33
N ALA A 473 13.12 7.68 12.22
CA ALA A 473 13.09 9.03 11.62
C ALA A 473 11.67 9.39 11.15
N VAL A 474 10.97 8.44 10.52
CA VAL A 474 9.60 8.65 10.01
C VAL A 474 8.59 8.83 11.16
N ILE A 475 8.68 8.00 12.22
CA ILE A 475 7.85 8.19 13.41
C ILE A 475 8.12 9.55 14.06
N GLN A 476 9.40 9.93 14.18
CA GLN A 476 9.76 11.24 14.73
C GLN A 476 9.17 12.40 13.93
N ALA A 477 9.22 12.33 12.60
CA ALA A 477 8.61 13.33 11.73
C ALA A 477 7.08 13.43 11.96
N ALA A 478 6.39 12.29 12.06
CA ALA A 478 4.96 12.26 12.31
C ALA A 478 4.59 12.83 13.70
N LEU A 479 5.38 12.55 14.74
CA LEU A 479 5.14 13.07 16.09
C LEU A 479 5.39 14.58 16.20
N GLN A 480 6.31 15.15 15.43
CA GLN A 480 6.57 16.59 15.39
C GLN A 480 5.44 17.37 14.74
N GLU A 481 4.78 16.83 13.74
CA GLU A 481 3.65 17.44 13.06
C GLU A 481 2.35 17.40 13.90
N ALA A 482 2.26 16.48 14.87
CA ALA A 482 1.10 16.35 15.75
C ALA A 482 1.11 17.33 16.93
N GLN A 483 2.20 18.08 17.16
CA GLN A 483 2.36 19.09 18.21
C GLN A 483 1.97 20.49 17.71
#